data_46cbac7c3f4795805223904464721601
#
_entry.id   46cbac7c3f4795805223904464721601
#
_cell.length_a   1.000
_cell.length_b   1.000
_cell.length_c   1.000
_cell.angle_alpha   90.00
_cell.angle_beta   90.00
_cell.angle_gamma   90.00
#
_symmetry.space_group_name_H-M   'P 1'
#
loop_
_entity.id
_entity.type
_entity.pdbx_description
1 polymer ?
#
loop_
_entity_poly.entity_id
_entity_poly.type
_entity_poly.pdbx_seq_one_letter_code
_entity_poly.pdbx_strand_id
1 'polypeptide(L)'
;MLARLYDVRPTVVLGPVSRGSLVGALTAAALGVGFVEMRKHSGSSVDSDRWVRRTTAPDYQDRHVVFGFRRKLIGAGDRVVMVDDWVDTGATARAARALVEDCGAHWVGAACIVDALTDPRLRHDLPVRSLLDVRQL
;
A
#
# COMPACT_ATOMS: atom_id res chain seq x y z
N MET A 1 14.53 -4.77 -7.85
CA MET A 1 15.07 -4.49 -6.52
C MET A 1 13.99 -4.54 -5.43
N LEU A 2 12.95 -3.74 -5.52
CA LEU A 2 11.85 -3.79 -4.52
C LEU A 2 11.23 -5.18 -4.36
N ALA A 3 11.18 -5.94 -5.43
CA ALA A 3 10.65 -7.31 -5.45
C ALA A 3 11.35 -8.30 -4.51
N ARG A 4 12.55 -8.00 -4.05
CA ARG A 4 13.38 -8.90 -3.23
C ARG A 4 13.50 -8.48 -1.78
N LEU A 5 12.74 -7.50 -1.34
CA LEU A 5 12.87 -6.96 0.01
C LEU A 5 12.25 -7.85 1.09
N TYR A 6 11.41 -8.80 0.72
CA TYR A 6 10.71 -9.66 1.68
C TYR A 6 10.98 -11.15 1.41
N ASP A 7 11.05 -11.93 2.51
CA ASP A 7 11.20 -13.38 2.44
C ASP A 7 9.89 -14.07 2.00
N VAL A 8 8.75 -13.47 2.37
CA VAL A 8 7.43 -13.96 1.97
C VAL A 8 7.14 -13.48 0.56
N ARG A 9 6.93 -14.43 -0.36
CA ARG A 9 6.62 -14.09 -1.74
C ARG A 9 5.20 -13.55 -1.85
N PRO A 10 4.99 -12.29 -2.30
CA PRO A 10 3.66 -11.76 -2.50
C PRO A 10 2.98 -12.38 -3.71
N THR A 11 1.64 -12.42 -3.67
CA THR A 11 0.80 -12.85 -4.80
C THR A 11 0.20 -11.65 -5.52
N VAL A 12 0.12 -10.49 -4.85
CA VAL A 12 -0.45 -9.26 -5.39
C VAL A 12 0.39 -8.09 -4.91
N VAL A 13 0.63 -7.14 -5.82
CA VAL A 13 1.19 -5.83 -5.49
C VAL A 13 0.06 -4.80 -5.47
N LEU A 14 -0.03 -4.05 -4.39
CA LEU A 14 -0.96 -2.93 -4.22
C LEU A 14 -0.18 -1.62 -4.35
N GLY A 15 -0.60 -0.74 -5.25
CA GLY A 15 0.06 0.54 -5.47
C GLY A 15 -0.89 1.72 -5.30
N PRO A 16 -0.59 2.67 -4.41
CA PRO A 16 -1.43 3.87 -4.25
C PRO A 16 -1.22 4.84 -5.41
N VAL A 17 -2.31 5.45 -5.89
CA VAL A 17 -2.22 6.54 -6.85
C VAL A 17 -1.40 7.70 -6.26
N SER A 18 -0.59 8.40 -7.08
CA SER A 18 -0.44 8.20 -8.54
C SER A 18 0.92 7.58 -8.88
N ARG A 19 2.03 8.02 -8.24
CA ARG A 19 3.38 7.50 -8.50
C ARG A 19 3.57 6.07 -8.02
N GLY A 20 2.92 5.71 -6.92
CA GLY A 20 2.90 4.34 -6.42
C GLY A 20 2.30 3.35 -7.39
N SER A 21 1.33 3.78 -8.22
CA SER A 21 0.77 2.93 -9.27
C SER A 21 1.81 2.55 -10.30
N LEU A 22 2.65 3.49 -10.73
CA LEU A 22 3.71 3.22 -11.70
C LEU A 22 4.77 2.27 -11.12
N VAL A 23 5.30 2.59 -9.96
CA VAL A 23 6.34 1.77 -9.30
C VAL A 23 5.78 0.39 -8.96
N GLY A 24 4.54 0.33 -8.48
CA GLY A 24 3.87 -0.91 -8.14
C GLY A 24 3.63 -1.81 -9.33
N ALA A 25 3.16 -1.25 -10.44
CA ALA A 25 2.93 -2.01 -11.67
C ALA A 25 4.23 -2.61 -12.21
N LEU A 26 5.32 -1.86 -12.21
CA LEU A 26 6.64 -2.35 -12.63
C LEU A 26 7.14 -3.46 -11.71
N THR A 27 6.94 -3.31 -10.40
CA THR A 27 7.32 -4.33 -9.42
C THR A 27 6.51 -5.62 -9.60
N ALA A 28 5.20 -5.50 -9.83
CA ALA A 28 4.33 -6.65 -10.11
C ALA A 28 4.77 -7.40 -11.36
N ALA A 29 5.09 -6.66 -12.42
CA ALA A 29 5.61 -7.25 -13.66
C ALA A 29 6.91 -8.01 -13.42
N ALA A 30 7.84 -7.44 -12.64
CA ALA A 30 9.11 -8.10 -12.31
C ALA A 30 8.90 -9.36 -11.47
N LEU A 31 7.88 -9.40 -10.61
CA LEU A 31 7.53 -10.57 -9.79
C LEU A 31 6.68 -11.59 -10.54
N GLY A 32 6.06 -11.22 -11.64
CA GLY A 32 5.11 -12.08 -12.35
C GLY A 32 3.79 -12.27 -11.60
N VAL A 33 3.33 -11.26 -10.86
CA VAL A 33 2.10 -11.29 -10.07
C VAL A 33 1.14 -10.18 -10.50
N GLY A 34 -0.09 -10.23 -9.98
CA GLY A 34 -1.10 -9.22 -10.24
C GLY A 34 -0.78 -7.87 -9.59
N PHE A 35 -1.31 -6.82 -10.19
CA PHE A 35 -1.24 -5.46 -9.67
C PHE A 35 -2.66 -4.93 -9.43
N VAL A 36 -2.87 -4.30 -8.27
CA VAL A 36 -4.09 -3.61 -7.90
C VAL A 36 -3.77 -2.17 -7.56
N GLU A 37 -4.46 -1.23 -8.19
CA GLU A 37 -4.33 0.18 -7.87
C GLU A 37 -5.21 0.54 -6.69
N MET A 38 -4.61 1.14 -5.67
CA MET A 38 -5.34 1.73 -4.56
C MET A 38 -5.70 3.16 -4.94
N ARG A 39 -6.98 3.41 -5.19
CA ARG A 39 -7.47 4.66 -5.76
C ARG A 39 -7.97 5.59 -4.67
N LYS A 40 -7.81 6.89 -4.91
CA LYS A 40 -8.50 7.90 -4.11
C LYS A 40 -9.97 7.91 -4.50
N HIS A 41 -10.84 7.87 -3.50
CA HIS A 41 -12.27 7.81 -3.71
C HIS A 41 -12.92 9.10 -3.21
N SER A 42 -13.62 9.81 -4.08
CA SER A 42 -14.38 11.01 -3.73
C SER A 42 -15.87 10.78 -4.01
N GLY A 43 -16.70 10.92 -2.97
CA GLY A 43 -18.15 10.87 -3.11
C GLY A 43 -18.80 9.50 -2.93
N SER A 44 -20.14 9.47 -3.00
CA SER A 44 -20.92 8.25 -2.94
C SER A 44 -20.94 7.57 -4.31
N SER A 45 -20.48 6.32 -4.36
CA SER A 45 -20.56 5.50 -5.55
C SER A 45 -21.84 4.65 -5.51
N VAL A 46 -22.50 4.50 -6.66
CA VAL A 46 -23.64 3.62 -6.82
C VAL A 46 -23.28 2.16 -6.52
N ASP A 47 -22.01 1.79 -6.68
CA ASP A 47 -21.50 0.44 -6.47
C ASP A 47 -20.75 0.31 -5.13
N SER A 48 -21.22 0.95 -4.08
CA SER A 48 -20.49 1.00 -2.78
C SER A 48 -20.14 -0.37 -2.21
N ASP A 49 -20.99 -1.39 -2.40
CA ASP A 49 -20.79 -2.73 -1.84
C ASP A 49 -19.67 -3.52 -2.52
N ARG A 50 -19.26 -3.10 -3.72
CA ARG A 50 -18.21 -3.76 -4.49
C ARG A 50 -16.82 -3.23 -4.19
N TRP A 51 -16.73 -2.17 -3.40
CA TRP A 51 -15.48 -1.52 -3.03
C TRP A 51 -15.20 -1.70 -1.55
N VAL A 52 -13.93 -1.89 -1.22
CA VAL A 52 -13.42 -1.68 0.14
C VAL A 52 -12.82 -0.29 0.21
N ARG A 53 -13.02 0.39 1.33
CA ARG A 53 -12.57 1.78 1.53
C ARG A 53 -12.03 1.97 2.94
N ARG A 54 -11.02 2.82 3.04
CA ARG A 54 -10.49 3.29 4.33
C ARG A 54 -10.12 4.75 4.21
N THR A 55 -10.42 5.49 5.28
CA THR A 55 -10.02 6.89 5.41
C THR A 55 -8.69 6.94 6.17
N THR A 56 -7.75 7.72 5.66
CA THR A 56 -6.49 7.95 6.37
C THR A 56 -6.72 8.81 7.62
N ALA A 57 -5.82 8.72 8.59
CA ALA A 57 -5.75 9.69 9.66
C ALA A 57 -5.53 11.11 9.08
N PRO A 58 -6.03 12.17 9.75
CA PRO A 58 -5.87 13.53 9.25
C PRO A 58 -4.38 13.91 9.15
N ASP A 59 -4.05 14.66 8.09
CA ASP A 59 -2.73 15.27 7.95
C ASP A 59 -2.64 16.55 8.80
N TYR A 60 -1.51 17.26 8.70
CA TYR A 60 -1.29 18.51 9.43
C TYR A 60 -2.26 19.65 9.05
N GLN A 61 -2.99 19.52 7.94
CA GLN A 61 -4.04 20.44 7.51
C GLN A 61 -5.44 19.90 7.80
N ASP A 62 -5.55 18.90 8.65
CA ASP A 62 -6.81 18.22 9.01
C ASP A 62 -7.54 17.64 7.79
N ARG A 63 -6.79 17.20 6.77
CA ARG A 63 -7.35 16.59 5.57
C ARG A 63 -7.31 15.08 5.68
N HIS A 64 -8.40 14.47 5.24
CA HIS A 64 -8.54 13.02 5.13
C HIS A 64 -8.52 12.61 3.67
N VAL A 65 -7.92 11.46 3.39
CA VAL A 65 -7.97 10.84 2.08
C VAL A 65 -8.66 9.48 2.23
N VAL A 66 -9.65 9.24 1.36
CA VAL A 66 -10.30 7.93 1.29
C VAL A 66 -9.64 7.13 0.17
N PHE A 67 -9.07 5.99 0.54
CA PHE A 67 -8.52 5.04 -0.42
C PHE A 67 -9.43 3.82 -0.56
N GLY A 68 -9.39 3.20 -1.73
CA GLY A 68 -10.14 1.97 -1.97
C GLY A 68 -9.78 1.27 -3.26
N PHE A 69 -10.28 0.05 -3.37
CA PHE A 69 -10.23 -0.77 -4.59
C PHE A 69 -11.43 -1.73 -4.61
N ARG A 70 -11.66 -2.39 -5.73
CA ARG A 70 -12.73 -3.36 -5.84
C ARG A 70 -12.42 -4.60 -5.00
N ARG A 71 -13.35 -4.94 -4.11
CA ARG A 71 -13.22 -6.04 -3.13
C ARG A 71 -12.82 -7.38 -3.75
N LYS A 72 -13.33 -7.68 -4.94
CA LYS A 72 -13.07 -8.96 -5.62
C LYS A 72 -11.62 -9.12 -6.13
N LEU A 73 -10.83 -8.04 -6.14
CA LEU A 73 -9.47 -8.08 -6.69
C LEU A 73 -8.46 -8.71 -5.73
N ILE A 74 -8.75 -8.72 -4.43
CA ILE A 74 -7.89 -9.31 -3.40
C ILE A 74 -8.75 -10.21 -2.52
N GLY A 75 -8.29 -11.42 -2.29
CA GLY A 75 -9.00 -12.42 -1.51
C GLY A 75 -8.17 -13.05 -0.41
N ALA A 76 -8.80 -13.95 0.36
CA ALA A 76 -8.20 -14.57 1.55
C ALA A 76 -6.91 -15.35 1.30
N GLY A 77 -6.70 -15.86 0.08
CA GLY A 77 -5.48 -16.58 -0.28
C GLY A 77 -4.32 -15.67 -0.69
N ASP A 78 -4.54 -14.35 -0.77
CA ASP A 78 -3.52 -13.42 -1.24
C ASP A 78 -2.56 -12.98 -0.14
N ARG A 79 -1.32 -12.80 -0.54
CA ARG A 79 -0.26 -12.15 0.24
C ARG A 79 0.08 -10.85 -0.46
N VAL A 80 -0.23 -9.72 0.17
CA VAL A 80 -0.21 -8.42 -0.46
C VAL A 80 0.96 -7.58 0.06
N VAL A 81 1.76 -7.06 -0.86
CA VAL A 81 2.77 -6.05 -0.58
C VAL A 81 2.31 -4.72 -1.20
N MET A 82 2.34 -3.65 -0.42
CA MET A 82 2.18 -2.30 -0.96
C MET A 82 3.51 -1.83 -1.52
N VAL A 83 3.48 -1.19 -2.68
CA VAL A 83 4.67 -0.58 -3.28
C VAL A 83 4.39 0.89 -3.58
N ASP A 84 5.27 1.76 -3.10
CA ASP A 84 5.16 3.20 -3.29
C ASP A 84 6.54 3.79 -3.61
N ASP A 85 6.57 5.03 -4.06
CA ASP A 85 7.82 5.75 -4.27
C ASP A 85 8.41 6.28 -2.95
N TRP A 86 7.57 6.81 -2.08
CA TRP A 86 7.96 7.50 -0.86
C TRP A 86 7.00 7.18 0.28
N VAL A 87 7.53 6.87 1.46
CA VAL A 87 6.74 6.68 2.68
C VAL A 87 7.21 7.68 3.73
N ASP A 88 6.28 8.51 4.19
CA ASP A 88 6.56 9.61 5.13
C ASP A 88 5.87 9.39 6.48
N THR A 89 4.59 9.73 6.61
CA THR A 89 3.85 9.56 7.87
C THR A 89 3.41 8.13 8.14
N GLY A 90 3.35 7.30 7.10
CA GLY A 90 2.81 5.95 7.17
C GLY A 90 1.29 5.87 7.06
N ALA A 91 0.59 7.01 6.89
CA ALA A 91 -0.87 7.04 6.82
C ALA A 91 -1.41 6.21 5.63
N THR A 92 -0.80 6.33 4.46
CA THR A 92 -1.16 5.56 3.27
C THR A 92 -0.94 4.07 3.49
N ALA A 93 0.20 3.69 4.05
CA ALA A 93 0.52 2.29 4.34
C ALA A 93 -0.43 1.68 5.39
N ARG A 94 -0.82 2.44 6.40
CA ARG A 94 -1.82 1.99 7.39
C ARG A 94 -3.19 1.75 6.74
N ALA A 95 -3.62 2.66 5.88
CA ALA A 95 -4.87 2.51 5.14
C ALA A 95 -4.83 1.27 4.24
N ALA A 96 -3.72 1.08 3.53
CA ALA A 96 -3.51 -0.09 2.67
C ALA A 96 -3.59 -1.40 3.47
N ARG A 97 -2.92 -1.47 4.61
CA ARG A 97 -2.98 -2.64 5.50
C ARG A 97 -4.39 -2.95 5.95
N ALA A 98 -5.13 -1.93 6.39
CA ALA A 98 -6.51 -2.10 6.83
C ALA A 98 -7.40 -2.62 5.69
N LEU A 99 -7.24 -2.11 4.48
CA LEU A 99 -7.97 -2.57 3.30
C LEU A 99 -7.68 -4.04 2.97
N VAL A 100 -6.40 -4.43 3.04
CA VAL A 100 -5.97 -5.82 2.81
C VAL A 100 -6.59 -6.75 3.84
N GLU A 101 -6.56 -6.38 5.10
CA GLU A 101 -7.14 -7.16 6.20
C GLU A 101 -8.66 -7.25 6.08
N ASP A 102 -9.33 -6.18 5.63
CA ASP A 102 -10.78 -6.18 5.36
C ASP A 102 -11.18 -7.19 4.29
N CYS A 103 -10.28 -7.52 3.37
CA CYS A 103 -10.47 -8.56 2.36
C CYS A 103 -10.12 -9.97 2.86
N GLY A 104 -9.68 -10.11 4.10
CA GLY A 104 -9.22 -11.37 4.67
C GLY A 104 -7.86 -11.82 4.15
N ALA A 105 -7.13 -10.95 3.46
CA ALA A 105 -5.82 -11.25 2.89
C ALA A 105 -4.69 -10.99 3.90
N HIS A 106 -3.51 -11.49 3.58
CA HIS A 106 -2.32 -11.33 4.41
C HIS A 106 -1.51 -10.10 3.98
N TRP A 107 -1.23 -9.20 4.93
CA TRP A 107 -0.34 -8.06 4.73
C TRP A 107 1.12 -8.50 4.85
N VAL A 108 1.89 -8.35 3.78
CA VAL A 108 3.33 -8.67 3.76
C VAL A 108 4.14 -7.49 4.28
N GLY A 109 3.84 -6.30 3.81
CA GLY A 109 4.54 -5.08 4.18
C GLY A 109 4.41 -3.99 3.14
N ALA A 110 5.15 -2.92 3.34
CA ALA A 110 5.23 -1.79 2.42
C ALA A 110 6.66 -1.61 1.91
N ALA A 111 6.85 -1.79 0.63
CA ALA A 111 8.13 -1.53 -0.04
C ALA A 111 8.11 -0.15 -0.68
N CYS A 112 9.16 0.61 -0.54
CA CYS A 112 9.26 1.94 -1.14
C CYS A 112 10.69 2.22 -1.66
N ILE A 113 10.79 3.21 -2.52
CA ILE A 113 12.10 3.67 -2.98
C ILE A 113 12.77 4.41 -1.83
N VAL A 114 12.06 5.37 -1.23
CA VAL A 114 12.59 6.20 -0.13
C VAL A 114 11.75 6.05 1.12
N ASP A 115 12.39 5.64 2.22
CA ASP A 115 11.82 5.62 3.55
C ASP A 115 12.16 6.94 4.25
N ALA A 116 11.14 7.74 4.51
CA ALA A 116 11.23 9.01 5.24
C ALA A 116 10.44 8.96 6.56
N LEU A 117 10.13 7.76 7.07
CA LEU A 117 9.41 7.60 8.33
C LEU A 117 10.18 8.19 9.49
N THR A 118 9.49 9.01 10.29
CA THR A 118 10.04 9.60 11.52
C THR A 118 9.82 8.71 12.75
N ASP A 119 8.77 7.89 12.73
CA ASP A 119 8.47 6.96 13.82
C ASP A 119 9.01 5.56 13.50
N PRO A 120 10.08 5.10 14.18
CA PRO A 120 10.66 3.79 13.92
C PRO A 120 9.74 2.63 14.25
N ARG A 121 8.74 2.82 15.12
CA ARG A 121 7.76 1.79 15.46
C ARG A 121 6.89 1.43 14.26
N LEU A 122 6.54 2.42 13.43
CA LEU A 122 5.76 2.19 12.22
C LEU A 122 6.50 1.34 11.21
N ARG A 123 7.82 1.53 11.11
CA ARG A 123 8.64 0.73 10.19
C ARG A 123 8.59 -0.75 10.54
N HIS A 124 8.57 -1.06 11.82
CA HIS A 124 8.46 -2.43 12.30
C HIS A 124 7.02 -2.96 12.18
N ASP A 125 6.03 -2.17 12.60
CA ASP A 125 4.62 -2.59 12.62
C ASP A 125 4.05 -2.83 11.21
N LEU A 126 4.46 -2.03 10.24
CA LEU A 126 4.02 -2.12 8.85
C LEU A 126 4.95 -2.93 7.97
N PRO A 127 5.96 -3.61 8.48
CA PRO A 127 7.21 -4.03 7.86
C PRO A 127 7.59 -3.18 6.63
N VAL A 128 7.97 -1.93 6.89
CA VAL A 128 8.41 -1.02 5.81
C VAL A 128 9.86 -1.32 5.46
N ARG A 129 10.12 -1.52 4.16
CA ARG A 129 11.46 -1.74 3.62
C ARG A 129 11.68 -0.86 2.41
N SER A 130 12.90 -0.38 2.23
CA SER A 130 13.22 0.60 1.20
C SER A 130 14.55 0.33 0.53
N LEU A 131 14.74 0.96 -0.62
CA LEU A 131 16.04 1.00 -1.28
C LEU A 131 16.94 2.07 -0.69
N LEU A 132 16.35 3.18 -0.26
CA LEU A 132 17.03 4.32 0.34
C LEU A 132 16.32 4.73 1.62
N ASP A 133 17.10 5.11 2.61
CA ASP A 133 16.61 5.75 3.83
C ASP A 133 16.98 7.23 3.77
N VAL A 134 16.01 8.12 4.01
CA VAL A 134 16.24 9.56 3.93
C VAL A 134 17.34 10.02 4.89
N ARG A 135 17.53 9.31 6.00
CA ARG A 135 18.59 9.61 6.97
C ARG A 135 19.99 9.32 6.43
N GLN A 136 20.10 8.60 5.32
CA GLN A 136 21.35 8.26 4.64
C GLN A 136 21.66 9.22 3.49
N LEU A 137 20.75 10.12 3.20
CA LEU A 137 20.90 11.13 2.17
C LEU A 137 21.47 12.42 2.78
#